data_bc941b7713b51f778828e267db67f118
#
_entry.id   bc941b7713b51f778828e267db67f118
#
_cell.length_a   1.000
_cell.length_b   1.000
_cell.length_c   1.000
_cell.angle_alpha   90.00
_cell.angle_beta   90.00
_cell.angle_gamma   90.00
#
_symmetry.space_group_name_H-M   'P 1'
#
loop_
_entity.id
_entity.type
_entity.pdbx_description
1 polymer ?
#
loop_
_entity_poly.entity_id
_entity_poly.type
_entity_poly.pdbx_seq_one_letter_code
_entity_poly.pdbx_strand_id
1 'polypeptide(L)'
;MKHISLIVVCTMLIWNSLHGTPDVCMEVYRFNATTSAYIEVSIYVVGSSLQCAAGNNIEYGVEYVVLVKDEADKVVAGNKYKLSREGCPARDIFDVKRFTLEEGKYTVEIEASDLRDTSSHIAVSQEVDVVFGKSSASVSDIQLLAAIKNQPEETSPMHKSGLYLEPLAFRLYYPALNQLSVYLETYHTDL
;
A
#
# COMPACT_ATOMS: atom_id res chain seq x y z
N MET A 1 30.59 43.87 -49.84
CA MET A 1 30.97 43.03 -48.72
C MET A 1 29.73 42.80 -47.86
N LYS A 2 29.14 41.60 -47.91
CA LYS A 2 27.92 41.25 -47.16
C LYS A 2 28.34 40.60 -45.83
N HIS A 3 27.95 41.21 -44.72
CA HIS A 3 28.15 40.64 -43.39
C HIS A 3 27.08 39.61 -43.12
N ILE A 4 27.44 38.35 -43.01
CA ILE A 4 26.55 37.26 -42.56
C ILE A 4 26.63 37.25 -41.00
N SER A 5 25.56 37.69 -40.37
CA SER A 5 25.38 37.55 -38.90
C SER A 5 24.99 36.11 -38.61
N LEU A 6 25.86 35.37 -37.93
CA LEU A 6 25.62 34.02 -37.45
C LEU A 6 24.82 34.11 -36.12
N ILE A 7 23.52 33.86 -36.17
CA ILE A 7 22.69 33.75 -34.96
C ILE A 7 22.91 32.32 -34.39
N VAL A 8 23.67 32.25 -33.32
CA VAL A 8 23.78 31.02 -32.50
C VAL A 8 22.52 30.91 -31.62
N VAL A 9 21.58 30.06 -32.05
CA VAL A 9 20.43 29.69 -31.22
C VAL A 9 20.91 28.67 -30.20
N CYS A 10 21.14 29.12 -28.97
CA CYS A 10 21.43 28.25 -27.85
C CYS A 10 20.12 27.61 -27.41
N THR A 11 19.83 26.40 -27.93
CA THR A 11 18.73 25.56 -27.43
C THR A 11 19.13 25.04 -26.05
N MET A 12 18.66 25.71 -24.99
CA MET A 12 18.64 25.13 -23.67
C MET A 12 17.72 23.90 -23.70
N LEU A 13 18.29 22.73 -23.75
CA LEU A 13 17.64 21.49 -23.41
C LEU A 13 17.28 21.56 -21.92
N ILE A 14 16.07 21.99 -21.61
CA ILE A 14 15.49 21.83 -20.30
C ILE A 14 15.28 20.33 -20.14
N TRP A 15 16.19 19.66 -19.47
CA TRP A 15 15.96 18.33 -18.94
C TRP A 15 14.91 18.45 -17.85
N ASN A 16 13.64 18.39 -18.25
CA ASN A 16 12.59 18.03 -17.30
C ASN A 16 12.91 16.60 -16.87
N SER A 17 13.52 16.44 -15.71
CA SER A 17 13.49 15.18 -15.00
C SER A 17 12.01 14.89 -14.78
N LEU A 18 11.42 13.98 -15.55
CA LEU A 18 10.12 13.40 -15.24
C LEU A 18 10.32 12.62 -13.92
N HIS A 19 10.10 13.29 -12.82
CA HIS A 19 9.99 12.67 -11.53
C HIS A 19 8.61 11.99 -11.52
N GLY A 20 8.62 10.67 -11.64
CA GLY A 20 7.38 9.89 -11.57
C GLY A 20 6.81 9.97 -10.17
N THR A 21 5.49 10.07 -10.08
CA THR A 21 4.81 9.86 -8.79
C THR A 21 5.04 8.43 -8.31
N PRO A 22 5.13 8.18 -6.99
CA PRO A 22 5.15 6.82 -6.45
C PRO A 22 3.96 6.03 -6.96
N ASP A 23 4.20 4.81 -7.42
CA ASP A 23 3.13 3.90 -7.84
C ASP A 23 2.72 3.07 -6.64
N VAL A 24 1.52 3.33 -6.11
CA VAL A 24 1.02 2.77 -4.86
C VAL A 24 -0.31 2.06 -5.10
N CYS A 25 -0.40 0.82 -4.65
CA CYS A 25 -1.63 0.06 -4.56
C CYS A 25 -2.07 -0.04 -3.10
N MET A 26 -3.35 0.23 -2.83
CA MET A 26 -3.99 0.00 -1.55
C MET A 26 -5.11 -1.03 -1.72
N GLU A 27 -5.19 -1.97 -0.79
CA GLU A 27 -6.33 -2.88 -0.66
C GLU A 27 -6.77 -2.93 0.79
N VAL A 28 -8.08 -2.87 1.01
CA VAL A 28 -8.68 -2.92 2.34
C VAL A 28 -9.50 -4.19 2.47
N TYR A 29 -9.25 -4.94 3.55
CA TYR A 29 -9.94 -6.18 3.88
C TYR A 29 -10.55 -6.09 5.27
N ARG A 30 -11.77 -6.60 5.43
CA ARG A 30 -12.52 -6.62 6.69
C ARG A 30 -12.33 -7.94 7.41
N PHE A 31 -12.09 -7.84 8.69
CA PHE A 31 -12.00 -8.98 9.59
C PHE A 31 -12.78 -8.72 10.87
N ASN A 32 -13.21 -9.79 11.51
CA ASN A 32 -13.84 -9.73 12.82
C ASN A 32 -12.91 -10.33 13.87
N ALA A 33 -12.94 -9.79 15.06
CA ALA A 33 -12.31 -10.36 16.24
C ALA A 33 -13.37 -10.58 17.31
N THR A 34 -13.02 -11.23 18.39
CA THR A 34 -13.95 -11.61 19.46
C THR A 34 -14.74 -10.44 20.03
N THR A 35 -14.16 -9.23 20.03
CA THR A 35 -14.75 -8.04 20.68
C THR A 35 -15.07 -6.90 19.72
N SER A 36 -14.46 -6.88 18.54
CA SER A 36 -14.58 -5.76 17.61
C SER A 36 -14.17 -6.16 16.20
N ALA A 37 -14.72 -5.49 15.21
CA ALA A 37 -14.25 -5.60 13.85
C ALA A 37 -12.93 -4.81 13.65
N TYR A 38 -12.19 -5.16 12.63
CA TYR A 38 -11.03 -4.40 12.20
C TYR A 38 -10.84 -4.49 10.68
N ILE A 39 -10.14 -3.53 10.14
CA ILE A 39 -9.70 -3.57 8.75
C ILE A 39 -8.19 -3.79 8.69
N GLU A 40 -7.76 -4.54 7.69
CA GLU A 40 -6.37 -4.59 7.24
C GLU A 40 -6.22 -3.75 5.97
N VAL A 41 -5.31 -2.79 6.01
CA VAL A 41 -4.93 -1.97 4.88
C VAL A 41 -3.59 -2.48 4.37
N SER A 42 -3.61 -3.19 3.24
CA SER A 42 -2.42 -3.65 2.53
C SER A 42 -1.92 -2.55 1.62
N ILE A 43 -0.65 -2.23 1.71
CA ILE A 43 0.00 -1.16 0.97
C ILE A 43 1.17 -1.76 0.21
N TYR A 44 1.17 -1.57 -1.10
CA TYR A 44 2.25 -1.98 -1.99
C TYR A 44 2.78 -0.78 -2.76
N VAL A 45 4.08 -0.60 -2.75
CA VAL A 45 4.77 0.47 -3.46
C VAL A 45 5.73 -0.14 -4.47
N VAL A 46 5.55 0.21 -5.74
CA VAL A 46 6.42 -0.26 -6.82
C VAL A 46 7.78 0.40 -6.69
N GLY A 47 8.81 -0.36 -6.40
CA GLY A 47 10.16 0.15 -6.16
C GLY A 47 10.73 0.93 -7.34
N SER A 48 10.46 0.50 -8.58
CA SER A 48 10.95 1.19 -9.79
C SER A 48 10.32 2.57 -10.01
N SER A 49 9.24 2.91 -9.32
CA SER A 49 8.62 4.24 -9.34
C SER A 49 9.28 5.22 -8.37
N LEU A 50 10.10 4.71 -7.43
CA LEU A 50 10.78 5.51 -6.41
C LEU A 50 12.11 6.04 -6.89
N GLN A 51 12.46 7.24 -6.45
CA GLN A 51 13.77 7.79 -6.70
C GLN A 51 14.85 7.04 -5.93
N CYS A 52 15.83 6.55 -6.67
CA CYS A 52 16.95 5.82 -6.14
C CYS A 52 18.26 6.42 -6.69
N ALA A 53 19.16 6.84 -5.82
CA ALA A 53 20.46 7.33 -6.22
C ALA A 53 21.52 6.23 -6.13
N ALA A 54 22.44 6.21 -7.07
CA ALA A 54 23.58 5.30 -7.00
C ALA A 54 24.51 5.66 -5.83
N GLY A 55 24.88 4.67 -5.04
CA GLY A 55 25.76 4.80 -3.88
C GLY A 55 25.47 3.75 -2.82
N ASN A 56 26.44 3.49 -1.95
CA ASN A 56 26.24 2.60 -0.82
C ASN A 56 25.45 3.34 0.28
N ASN A 57 24.51 2.64 0.91
CA ASN A 57 23.69 3.14 2.03
C ASN A 57 22.82 4.37 1.71
N ILE A 58 22.38 4.51 0.47
CA ILE A 58 21.42 5.55 0.11
C ILE A 58 20.01 5.03 0.32
N GLU A 59 19.27 5.72 1.18
CA GLU A 59 17.89 5.41 1.53
C GLU A 59 16.94 5.78 0.38
N TYR A 60 16.00 4.90 0.07
CA TYR A 60 14.85 5.15 -0.79
C TYR A 60 13.59 4.66 -0.08
N GLY A 61 12.42 5.12 -0.48
CA GLY A 61 11.16 4.70 0.12
C GLY A 61 10.08 5.76 0.03
N VAL A 62 9.07 5.59 0.88
CA VAL A 62 7.91 6.48 0.96
C VAL A 62 7.63 6.92 2.38
N GLU A 63 7.13 8.12 2.51
CA GLU A 63 6.38 8.57 3.66
C GLU A 63 4.89 8.56 3.28
N TYR A 64 4.03 7.99 4.11
CA TYR A 64 2.62 7.95 3.82
C TYR A 64 1.77 8.14 5.08
N VAL A 65 0.58 8.69 4.87
CA VAL A 65 -0.46 8.84 5.90
C VAL A 65 -1.62 7.92 5.53
N VAL A 66 -2.12 7.17 6.49
CA VAL A 66 -3.40 6.46 6.37
C VAL A 66 -4.42 7.19 7.20
N LEU A 67 -5.56 7.53 6.61
CA LEU A 67 -6.71 8.12 7.29
C LEU A 67 -7.93 7.20 7.11
N VAL A 68 -8.65 6.96 8.18
CA VAL A 68 -9.94 6.30 8.16
C VAL A 68 -10.99 7.31 8.57
N LYS A 69 -11.93 7.60 7.68
CA LYS A 69 -12.99 8.60 7.88
C LYS A 69 -14.36 7.91 7.94
N ASP A 70 -15.23 8.41 8.80
CA ASP A 70 -16.63 7.97 8.85
C ASP A 70 -17.50 8.64 7.78
N GLU A 71 -18.80 8.31 7.74
CA GLU A 71 -19.76 8.88 6.79
C GLU A 71 -19.92 10.42 6.90
N ALA A 72 -19.49 11.02 8.00
CA ALA A 72 -19.48 12.47 8.21
C ALA A 72 -18.13 13.12 7.80
N ASP A 73 -17.26 12.39 7.10
CA ASP A 73 -15.88 12.80 6.70
C ASP A 73 -14.99 13.12 7.91
N LYS A 74 -15.34 12.62 9.10
CA LYS A 74 -14.54 12.78 10.30
C LYS A 74 -13.49 11.67 10.39
N VAL A 75 -12.24 12.05 10.63
CA VAL A 75 -11.16 11.09 10.88
C VAL A 75 -11.39 10.39 12.21
N VAL A 76 -11.58 9.07 12.17
CA VAL A 76 -11.83 8.21 13.35
C VAL A 76 -10.59 7.37 13.70
N ALA A 77 -9.71 7.12 12.73
CA ALA A 77 -8.43 6.47 12.94
C ALA A 77 -7.42 6.94 11.87
N GLY A 78 -6.15 6.79 12.13
CA GLY A 78 -5.12 7.09 11.17
C GLY A 78 -3.77 7.24 11.81
N ASN A 79 -2.73 7.22 10.99
CA ASN A 79 -1.36 7.45 11.43
C ASN A 79 -0.47 7.76 10.23
N LYS A 80 0.71 8.33 10.52
CA LYS A 80 1.76 8.61 9.55
C LYS A 80 2.90 7.61 9.72
N TYR A 81 3.40 7.12 8.59
CA TYR A 81 4.43 6.09 8.53
C TYR A 81 5.54 6.48 7.57
N LYS A 82 6.71 5.97 7.84
CA LYS A 82 7.85 6.01 6.93
C LYS A 82 8.32 4.58 6.66
N LEU A 83 8.44 4.22 5.40
CA LEU A 83 9.00 2.97 4.95
C LEU A 83 10.22 3.25 4.09
N SER A 84 11.36 2.73 4.50
CA SER A 84 12.61 2.95 3.78
C SER A 84 13.46 1.69 3.70
N ARG A 85 14.27 1.64 2.67
CA ARG A 85 15.28 0.62 2.41
C ARG A 85 16.54 1.28 1.87
N GLU A 86 17.63 0.55 1.88
CA GLU A 86 18.91 0.99 1.33
C GLU A 86 19.23 0.26 0.02
N GLY A 87 19.99 0.93 -0.84
CA GLY A 87 20.53 0.38 -2.07
C GLY A 87 19.71 0.70 -3.32
N CYS A 88 20.31 0.47 -4.48
CA CYS A 88 19.76 0.70 -5.80
C CYS A 88 20.08 -0.51 -6.69
N PRO A 89 19.14 -0.99 -7.54
CA PRO A 89 17.82 -0.43 -7.81
C PRO A 89 16.85 -0.61 -6.65
N ALA A 90 15.90 0.32 -6.54
CA ALA A 90 14.86 0.25 -5.53
C ALA A 90 13.99 -1.01 -5.72
N ARG A 91 13.71 -1.70 -4.62
CA ARG A 91 12.85 -2.88 -4.59
C ARG A 91 11.47 -2.49 -4.09
N ASP A 92 10.49 -3.27 -4.48
CA ASP A 92 9.13 -3.10 -4.00
C ASP A 92 9.04 -3.14 -2.48
N ILE A 93 8.13 -2.32 -1.94
CA ILE A 93 7.91 -2.21 -0.50
C ILE A 93 6.48 -2.68 -0.21
N PHE A 94 6.36 -3.52 0.79
CA PHE A 94 5.10 -4.04 1.28
C PHE A 94 4.90 -3.65 2.74
N ASP A 95 3.66 -3.25 3.07
CA ASP A 95 3.25 -3.02 4.46
C ASP A 95 1.78 -3.37 4.69
N VAL A 96 1.42 -3.66 5.94
CA VAL A 96 0.05 -3.93 6.37
C VAL A 96 -0.22 -3.15 7.65
N LYS A 97 -1.30 -2.39 7.66
CA LYS A 97 -1.77 -1.67 8.85
C LYS A 97 -3.15 -2.17 9.26
N ARG A 98 -3.38 -2.27 10.56
CA ARG A 98 -4.63 -2.73 11.14
C ARG A 98 -5.26 -1.64 11.97
N PHE A 99 -6.56 -1.42 11.76
CA PHE A 99 -7.35 -0.44 12.50
C PHE A 99 -8.61 -1.12 13.02
N THR A 100 -8.76 -1.12 14.34
CA THR A 100 -9.99 -1.55 15.01
C THR A 100 -11.07 -0.49 14.79
N LEU A 101 -12.26 -0.92 14.35
CA LEU A 101 -13.37 -0.03 14.01
C LEU A 101 -14.67 -0.59 14.58
N GLU A 102 -15.60 0.29 14.88
CA GLU A 102 -17.00 -0.08 15.10
C GLU A 102 -17.65 -0.49 13.76
N GLU A 103 -18.85 -1.12 13.83
CA GLU A 103 -19.64 -1.34 12.61
C GLU A 103 -20.06 0.00 12.01
N GLY A 104 -19.92 0.15 10.68
CA GLY A 104 -20.21 1.40 9.98
C GLY A 104 -19.56 1.46 8.60
N LYS A 105 -19.83 2.55 7.90
CA LYS A 105 -19.23 2.82 6.62
C LYS A 105 -18.07 3.80 6.77
N TYR A 106 -17.00 3.51 6.08
CA TYR A 106 -15.76 4.27 6.17
C TYR A 106 -15.15 4.50 4.80
N THR A 107 -14.39 5.59 4.68
CA THR A 107 -13.46 5.82 3.58
C THR A 107 -12.05 5.71 4.14
N VAL A 108 -11.25 4.81 3.57
CA VAL A 108 -9.83 4.69 3.86
C VAL A 108 -9.07 5.45 2.78
N GLU A 109 -8.22 6.40 3.19
CA GLU A 109 -7.39 7.20 2.31
C GLU A 109 -5.91 6.98 2.63
N ILE A 110 -5.08 6.91 1.59
CA ILE A 110 -3.63 6.96 1.70
C ILE A 110 -3.12 8.13 0.88
N GLU A 111 -2.31 8.96 1.51
CA GLU A 111 -1.45 9.93 0.82
C GLU A 111 0.00 9.48 0.98
N ALA A 112 0.70 9.27 -0.12
CA ALA A 112 2.09 8.80 -0.12
C ALA A 112 2.99 9.72 -0.94
N SER A 113 4.18 10.00 -0.41
CA SER A 113 5.21 10.80 -1.07
C SER A 113 6.53 10.04 -1.11
N ASP A 114 7.30 10.22 -2.18
CA ASP A 114 8.67 9.72 -2.26
C ASP A 114 9.55 10.43 -1.21
N LEU A 115 10.39 9.69 -0.48
CA LEU A 115 11.28 10.26 0.53
C LEU A 115 12.33 11.21 -0.04
N ARG A 116 12.67 11.08 -1.31
CA ARG A 116 13.68 11.89 -2.00
C ARG A 116 13.08 13.04 -2.80
N ASP A 117 11.77 12.99 -3.04
CA ASP A 117 11.03 14.05 -3.72
C ASP A 117 9.63 14.18 -3.11
N THR A 118 9.51 14.96 -2.06
CA THR A 118 8.24 15.20 -1.35
C THR A 118 7.21 15.98 -2.18
N SER A 119 7.60 16.56 -3.32
CA SER A 119 6.66 17.17 -4.28
C SER A 119 5.94 16.12 -5.11
N SER A 120 6.52 14.92 -5.20
CA SER A 120 5.97 13.76 -5.90
C SER A 120 5.09 12.97 -4.93
N HIS A 121 3.78 13.11 -5.03
CA HIS A 121 2.82 12.45 -4.14
C HIS A 121 1.63 11.87 -4.91
N ILE A 122 1.02 10.87 -4.31
CA ILE A 122 -0.21 10.24 -4.80
C ILE A 122 -1.21 10.11 -3.65
N ALA A 123 -2.49 10.21 -3.98
CA ALA A 123 -3.59 9.90 -3.06
C ALA A 123 -4.45 8.78 -3.67
N VAL A 124 -4.79 7.79 -2.86
CA VAL A 124 -5.71 6.70 -3.20
C VAL A 124 -6.73 6.54 -2.09
N SER A 125 -7.97 6.19 -2.45
CA SER A 125 -9.05 5.98 -1.49
C SER A 125 -9.88 4.76 -1.83
N GLN A 126 -10.45 4.12 -0.81
CA GLN A 126 -11.38 3.00 -0.93
C GLN A 126 -12.48 3.10 0.12
N GLU A 127 -13.72 2.93 -0.29
CA GLU A 127 -14.84 2.79 0.64
C GLU A 127 -14.89 1.36 1.20
N VAL A 128 -15.25 1.24 2.47
CA VAL A 128 -15.43 -0.03 3.16
C VAL A 128 -16.64 0.02 4.08
N ASP A 129 -17.48 -1.01 4.02
CA ASP A 129 -18.65 -1.17 4.88
C ASP A 129 -18.37 -2.28 5.89
N VAL A 130 -18.06 -1.90 7.13
CA VAL A 130 -17.69 -2.82 8.22
C VAL A 130 -18.96 -3.31 8.90
N VAL A 131 -19.46 -4.47 8.44
CA VAL A 131 -20.66 -5.11 9.01
C VAL A 131 -20.38 -6.60 9.19
N PHE A 132 -20.59 -7.09 10.40
CA PHE A 132 -20.52 -8.51 10.74
C PHE A 132 -21.75 -8.92 11.57
N GLY A 133 -22.47 -9.93 11.09
CA GLY A 133 -23.62 -10.46 11.82
C GLY A 133 -23.21 -11.05 13.18
N LYS A 134 -23.87 -10.62 14.25
CA LYS A 134 -23.58 -11.09 15.63
C LYS A 134 -24.21 -12.45 15.97
N SER A 135 -25.21 -12.88 15.22
CA SER A 135 -26.05 -14.07 15.50
C SER A 135 -26.16 -15.05 14.32
N SER A 136 -25.34 -14.88 13.33
CA SER A 136 -25.32 -15.77 12.15
C SER A 136 -23.88 -16.04 11.71
N ALA A 137 -23.67 -17.18 11.09
CA ALA A 137 -22.37 -17.47 10.48
C ALA A 137 -22.00 -16.35 9.49
N SER A 138 -20.79 -15.88 9.56
CA SER A 138 -20.25 -14.83 8.70
C SER A 138 -18.81 -15.13 8.28
N VAL A 139 -18.33 -14.43 7.29
CA VAL A 139 -16.96 -14.58 6.76
C VAL A 139 -16.30 -13.21 6.62
N SER A 140 -14.96 -13.19 6.72
CA SER A 140 -14.17 -12.03 6.34
C SER A 140 -14.20 -11.78 4.84
N ASP A 141 -13.57 -10.70 4.40
CA ASP A 141 -13.19 -10.58 2.99
C ASP A 141 -12.20 -11.67 2.59
N ILE A 142 -12.19 -12.00 1.29
CA ILE A 142 -11.24 -12.94 0.71
C ILE A 142 -9.99 -12.18 0.32
N GLN A 143 -8.90 -12.46 1.01
CA GLN A 143 -7.59 -11.89 0.69
C GLN A 143 -6.87 -12.78 -0.32
N LEU A 144 -6.51 -12.22 -1.47
CA LEU A 144 -5.67 -12.90 -2.46
C LEU A 144 -4.21 -12.79 -2.05
N LEU A 145 -3.47 -13.91 -2.15
CA LEU A 145 -2.11 -14.00 -1.65
C LEU A 145 -1.13 -14.42 -2.75
N ALA A 146 0.01 -13.74 -2.78
CA ALA A 146 1.18 -14.12 -3.58
C ALA A 146 1.94 -15.28 -2.92
N ALA A 147 2.00 -15.30 -1.58
CA ALA A 147 2.63 -16.38 -0.83
C ALA A 147 2.00 -16.61 0.55
N ILE A 148 2.02 -17.87 0.98
CA ILE A 148 1.67 -18.31 2.33
C ILE A 148 2.85 -19.13 2.86
N LYS A 149 3.32 -18.80 4.08
CA LYS A 149 4.35 -19.57 4.76
C LYS A 149 3.95 -19.82 6.20
N ASN A 150 4.22 -21.01 6.70
CA ASN A 150 4.09 -21.27 8.13
C ASN A 150 5.22 -20.55 8.86
N GLN A 151 4.87 -19.59 9.71
CA GLN A 151 5.83 -18.76 10.44
C GLN A 151 5.24 -18.44 11.82
N PRO A 152 5.59 -19.19 12.86
CA PRO A 152 5.01 -19.02 14.19
C PRO A 152 5.46 -17.75 14.91
N GLU A 153 6.58 -17.13 14.49
CA GLU A 153 7.11 -15.92 15.11
C GLU A 153 6.61 -14.65 14.43
N GLU A 154 6.05 -13.74 15.21
CA GLU A 154 5.56 -12.43 14.76
C GLU A 154 6.72 -11.47 14.49
N THR A 155 7.36 -11.58 13.33
CA THR A 155 8.48 -10.72 12.93
C THR A 155 8.12 -9.73 11.82
N SER A 156 6.89 -9.77 11.31
CA SER A 156 6.45 -8.99 10.15
C SER A 156 5.01 -8.51 10.31
N PRO A 157 4.64 -7.32 9.81
CA PRO A 157 3.25 -6.88 9.75
C PRO A 157 2.34 -7.80 8.92
N MET A 158 2.92 -8.63 8.04
CA MET A 158 2.21 -9.66 7.25
C MET A 158 1.93 -10.93 8.04
N HIS A 159 2.36 -10.99 9.30
CA HIS A 159 2.10 -12.15 10.15
C HIS A 159 0.67 -12.11 10.71
N LYS A 160 -0.03 -13.24 10.61
CA LYS A 160 -1.40 -13.41 11.09
C LYS A 160 -1.68 -14.88 11.38
N SER A 161 -2.20 -15.18 12.58
CA SER A 161 -2.64 -16.52 12.97
C SER A 161 -1.56 -17.62 12.76
N GLY A 162 -0.29 -17.32 13.04
CA GLY A 162 0.83 -18.26 12.86
C GLY A 162 1.32 -18.40 11.40
N LEU A 163 0.81 -17.58 10.50
CA LEU A 163 1.15 -17.61 9.09
C LEU A 163 1.76 -16.27 8.66
N TYR A 164 2.71 -16.34 7.74
CA TYR A 164 3.12 -15.20 6.95
C TYR A 164 2.27 -15.17 5.69
N LEU A 165 1.50 -14.09 5.52
CA LEU A 165 0.55 -13.88 4.43
C LEU A 165 1.02 -12.71 3.58
N GLU A 166 1.56 -12.98 2.40
CA GLU A 166 1.98 -11.94 1.46
C GLU A 166 0.84 -11.64 0.50
N PRO A 167 0.22 -10.44 0.57
CA PRO A 167 -0.88 -10.08 -0.32
C PRO A 167 -0.45 -10.05 -1.78
N LEU A 168 -1.37 -10.41 -2.69
CA LEU A 168 -1.16 -10.29 -4.12
C LEU A 168 -1.40 -8.85 -4.55
N ALA A 169 -0.32 -8.13 -4.88
CA ALA A 169 -0.40 -6.74 -5.30
C ALA A 169 -1.21 -6.57 -6.58
N PHE A 170 -1.96 -5.46 -6.66
CA PHE A 170 -2.79 -5.07 -7.81
C PHE A 170 -3.80 -6.13 -8.27
N ARG A 171 -4.01 -7.20 -7.51
CA ARG A 171 -4.81 -8.38 -7.91
C ARG A 171 -4.40 -8.93 -9.27
N LEU A 172 -3.17 -8.70 -9.68
CA LEU A 172 -2.65 -9.16 -10.97
C LEU A 172 -2.16 -10.59 -10.86
N TYR A 173 -2.87 -11.48 -11.55
CA TYR A 173 -2.48 -12.87 -11.71
C TYR A 173 -1.64 -13.01 -12.98
N TYR A 174 -0.37 -13.30 -12.85
CA TYR A 174 0.54 -13.45 -14.00
C TYR A 174 0.94 -14.93 -14.19
N PRO A 175 1.32 -15.35 -15.40
CA PRO A 175 1.53 -16.79 -15.73
C PRO A 175 2.54 -17.53 -14.86
N ALA A 176 3.46 -16.84 -14.18
CA ALA A 176 4.38 -17.49 -13.26
C ALA A 176 3.71 -17.92 -11.94
N LEU A 177 2.56 -17.34 -11.59
CA LEU A 177 1.72 -17.76 -10.47
C LEU A 177 0.78 -18.90 -10.96
N ASN A 178 1.23 -20.13 -10.83
CA ASN A 178 0.46 -21.30 -11.22
C ASN A 178 -0.50 -21.80 -10.13
N GLN A 179 -0.54 -21.14 -8.98
CA GLN A 179 -1.36 -21.48 -7.83
C GLN A 179 -2.05 -20.23 -7.28
N LEU A 180 -3.38 -20.29 -7.11
CA LEU A 180 -4.14 -19.27 -6.40
C LEU A 180 -4.12 -19.59 -4.90
N SER A 181 -3.61 -18.67 -4.09
CA SER A 181 -3.66 -18.74 -2.65
C SER A 181 -4.63 -17.69 -2.12
N VAL A 182 -5.48 -18.07 -1.18
CA VAL A 182 -6.46 -17.18 -0.56
C VAL A 182 -6.42 -17.34 0.96
N TYR A 183 -6.73 -16.26 1.66
CA TYR A 183 -6.99 -16.30 3.09
C TYR A 183 -8.38 -15.71 3.37
N LEU A 184 -9.11 -16.37 4.24
CA LEU A 184 -10.39 -15.90 4.78
C LEU A 184 -10.57 -16.46 6.20
N GLU A 185 -11.37 -15.78 6.99
CA GLU A 185 -11.79 -16.24 8.33
C GLU A 185 -13.30 -16.46 8.36
N THR A 186 -13.72 -17.47 9.08
CA THR A 186 -15.14 -17.77 9.32
C THR A 186 -15.47 -17.52 10.78
N TYR A 187 -16.63 -16.96 11.04
CA TYR A 187 -17.08 -16.58 12.38
C TYR A 187 -18.43 -17.18 12.70
N HIS A 188 -18.70 -17.51 13.98
CA HIS A 188 -19.97 -18.03 14.47
C HIS A 188 -20.44 -19.28 13.69
N THR A 189 -19.51 -20.20 13.40
CA THR A 189 -19.83 -21.44 12.65
C THR A 189 -20.31 -22.58 13.54
N ASP A 190 -20.38 -22.36 14.85
CA ASP A 190 -20.77 -23.28 15.91
C ASP A 190 -22.20 -23.02 16.45
N LEU A 191 -22.99 -22.23 15.72
CA LEU A 191 -24.36 -21.88 16.04
C LEU A 191 -25.36 -22.98 15.66
#